data_9a6b279440470cd84c6f8ba98850fd8b
#
_entry.id   9a6b279440470cd84c6f8ba98850fd8b
#
_cell.length_a   1.000
_cell.length_b   1.000
_cell.length_c   1.000
_cell.angle_alpha   90.00
_cell.angle_beta   90.00
_cell.angle_gamma   90.00
#
_symmetry.space_group_name_H-M   'P 1'
#
loop_
_entity.id
_entity.type
_entity.pdbx_description
1 polymer ?
#
loop_
_entity_poly.entity_id
_entity_poly.type
_entity_poly.pdbx_seq_one_letter_code
_entity_poly.pdbx_strand_id
1 'polypeptide(L)'
;MLHYILQHKKNEWLQSDDCTIRDLVKYIRDKGHLRDTQIEAIETYLFLKIQGQNKPLWQLFSEGFFTNGTDLAKLDINQIAREYLSQNKNAFALFDFARQKNGNGTYIPELEKLIKANPASLDYDTIIKSIFYNVNYADYLMSLPMGAGKTFLMAAFIYLDLYFADNEPDNKAFAHNFLVLIPSGLKSSIVPSLKTIENFDPSWVLPEPSASNLKKMLKFEVLDEQKTAKKSNKARNPNAQKVNACLPNPFGQVFVVNAEKVILESFTFNAQTELELNEEEKDTTNDLKRLFGQIPNLSILIDEVHHAATDDIKLRQAVNYWHSKGNITTVLGFSGTPYLQSAEKIKAGDYEFKFSQITNTVYYYPLITAVKKFLKTPTIRTGEGLDRFSIIKKGIEDFDSQYKNKV
;
A
#
# COMPACT_ATOMS: atom_id res chain seq x y z
N MET A 1 -2.27 16.23 -6.25
CA MET A 1 -2.33 14.79 -6.07
C MET A 1 -2.76 14.47 -4.67
N LEU A 2 -3.38 13.29 -4.47
CA LEU A 2 -4.03 12.92 -3.21
C LEU A 2 -3.14 13.14 -1.97
N HIS A 3 -1.88 12.71 -2.02
CA HIS A 3 -0.94 12.84 -0.90
C HIS A 3 -0.69 14.30 -0.44
N TYR A 4 -0.79 15.31 -1.32
CA TYR A 4 -0.65 16.71 -0.89
C TYR A 4 -1.85 17.18 -0.07
N ILE A 5 -3.06 16.79 -0.50
CA ILE A 5 -4.28 17.12 0.26
C ILE A 5 -4.25 16.41 1.61
N LEU A 6 -3.90 15.12 1.59
CA LEU A 6 -3.77 14.32 2.80
C LEU A 6 -2.77 14.92 3.77
N GLN A 7 -1.60 15.35 3.29
CA GLN A 7 -0.59 15.96 4.13
C GLN A 7 -1.09 17.24 4.79
N HIS A 8 -1.82 18.08 4.03
CA HIS A 8 -2.40 19.30 4.59
C HIS A 8 -3.42 18.97 5.68
N LYS A 9 -4.42 18.13 5.39
CA LYS A 9 -5.47 17.75 6.34
C LYS A 9 -4.95 16.99 7.56
N LYS A 10 -3.96 16.13 7.37
CA LYS A 10 -3.27 15.46 8.47
C LYS A 10 -2.60 16.48 9.39
N ASN A 11 -1.91 17.47 8.83
CA ASN A 11 -1.23 18.49 9.63
C ASN A 11 -2.23 19.38 10.39
N GLU A 12 -3.37 19.73 9.79
CA GLU A 12 -4.46 20.43 10.48
C GLU A 12 -4.99 19.59 11.65
N TRP A 13 -5.26 18.29 11.41
CA TRP A 13 -5.73 17.39 12.46
C TRP A 13 -4.72 17.22 13.59
N LEU A 14 -3.43 17.05 13.29
CA LEU A 14 -2.38 16.92 14.32
C LEU A 14 -2.29 18.13 15.24
N GLN A 15 -2.74 19.30 14.78
CA GLN A 15 -2.78 20.54 15.56
C GLN A 15 -4.13 20.78 16.26
N SER A 16 -5.19 20.06 15.85
CA SER A 16 -6.53 20.22 16.40
C SER A 16 -6.70 19.50 17.74
N ASP A 17 -7.64 19.93 18.56
CA ASP A 17 -7.95 19.29 19.84
C ASP A 17 -8.49 17.86 19.68
N ASP A 18 -9.01 17.51 18.51
CA ASP A 18 -9.51 16.18 18.17
C ASP A 18 -8.39 15.15 17.91
N CYS A 19 -7.12 15.54 17.94
CA CYS A 19 -6.00 14.63 17.71
C CYS A 19 -5.72 13.74 18.93
N THR A 20 -6.15 12.49 18.85
CA THR A 20 -5.98 11.50 19.92
C THR A 20 -4.60 10.85 19.99
N ILE A 21 -3.76 11.04 18.94
CA ILE A 21 -2.43 10.40 18.85
C ILE A 21 -1.26 11.35 19.08
N ARG A 22 -1.50 12.57 19.52
CA ARG A 22 -0.45 13.60 19.70
C ARG A 22 0.69 13.13 20.59
N ASP A 23 0.36 12.54 21.73
CA ASP A 23 1.34 12.04 22.68
C ASP A 23 2.12 10.84 22.15
N LEU A 24 1.46 9.95 21.40
CA LEU A 24 2.11 8.83 20.74
C LEU A 24 3.10 9.30 19.67
N VAL A 25 2.71 10.25 18.82
CA VAL A 25 3.59 10.83 17.79
C VAL A 25 4.78 11.54 18.45
N LYS A 26 4.54 12.30 19.52
CA LYS A 26 5.59 12.93 20.31
C LYS A 26 6.57 11.89 20.88
N TYR A 27 6.05 10.83 21.50
CA TYR A 27 6.87 9.72 22.00
C TYR A 27 7.77 9.13 20.91
N ILE A 28 7.22 8.83 19.72
CA ILE A 28 7.99 8.28 18.59
C ILE A 28 9.12 9.25 18.16
N ARG A 29 8.84 10.55 18.10
CA ARG A 29 9.83 11.57 17.77
C ARG A 29 10.93 11.68 18.82
N ASP A 30 10.56 11.69 20.10
CA ASP A 30 11.49 11.82 21.23
C ASP A 30 12.42 10.59 21.35
N LYS A 31 11.98 9.40 20.92
CA LYS A 31 12.83 8.20 20.82
C LYS A 31 13.95 8.32 19.79
N GLY A 32 13.75 9.05 18.71
CA GLY A 32 14.79 9.38 17.72
C GLY A 32 15.30 8.18 16.88
N HIS A 33 14.62 7.03 16.91
CA HIS A 33 15.01 5.83 16.15
C HIS A 33 14.51 5.86 14.70
N LEU A 34 13.38 6.51 14.45
CA LEU A 34 12.78 6.63 13.12
C LEU A 34 13.15 7.97 12.47
N ARG A 35 13.30 7.97 11.16
CA ARG A 35 13.51 9.19 10.37
C ARG A 35 12.21 9.98 10.25
N ASP A 36 12.30 11.30 10.05
CA ASP A 36 11.13 12.17 9.84
C ASP A 36 10.18 11.62 8.77
N THR A 37 10.71 11.13 7.64
CA THR A 37 9.89 10.56 6.56
C THR A 37 9.10 9.32 6.99
N GLN A 38 9.63 8.51 7.92
CA GLN A 38 8.93 7.36 8.46
C GLN A 38 7.85 7.81 9.46
N ILE A 39 8.15 8.81 10.27
CA ILE A 39 7.18 9.39 11.22
C ILE A 39 6.03 10.05 10.47
N GLU A 40 6.31 10.83 9.42
CA GLU A 40 5.27 11.42 8.56
C GLU A 40 4.37 10.37 7.89
N ALA A 41 4.96 9.23 7.47
CA ALA A 41 4.19 8.10 6.93
C ALA A 41 3.30 7.45 8.00
N ILE A 42 3.80 7.28 9.25
CA ILE A 42 3.03 6.80 10.40
C ILE A 42 1.87 7.76 10.70
N GLU A 43 2.12 9.05 10.76
CA GLU A 43 1.09 10.07 10.97
C GLU A 43 0.00 10.00 9.90
N THR A 44 0.40 9.82 8.63
CA THR A 44 -0.56 9.69 7.51
C THR A 44 -1.38 8.42 7.64
N TYR A 45 -0.76 7.31 8.01
CA TYR A 45 -1.43 6.04 8.24
C TYR A 45 -2.46 6.14 9.37
N LEU A 46 -2.07 6.64 10.52
CA LEU A 46 -2.96 6.78 11.67
C LEU A 46 -4.08 7.80 11.41
N PHE A 47 -3.82 8.88 10.67
CA PHE A 47 -4.85 9.80 10.23
C PHE A 47 -5.94 9.12 9.40
N LEU A 48 -5.55 8.27 8.43
CA LEU A 48 -6.50 7.51 7.62
C LEU A 48 -7.25 6.45 8.44
N LYS A 49 -6.59 5.82 9.40
CA LYS A 49 -7.21 4.82 10.29
C LYS A 49 -8.23 5.46 11.23
N ILE A 50 -7.90 6.58 11.83
CA ILE A 50 -8.70 7.21 12.89
C ILE A 50 -9.71 8.19 12.28
N GLN A 51 -9.26 9.26 11.63
CA GLN A 51 -10.15 10.26 11.04
C GLN A 51 -10.86 9.74 9.78
N GLY A 52 -10.15 8.97 8.96
CA GLY A 52 -10.72 8.30 7.79
C GLY A 52 -11.52 7.05 8.12
N GLN A 53 -11.55 6.60 9.39
CA GLN A 53 -12.24 5.37 9.83
C GLN A 53 -11.86 4.15 8.98
N ASN A 54 -10.65 4.14 8.45
CA ASN A 54 -10.15 3.10 7.57
C ASN A 54 -11.06 2.78 6.36
N LYS A 55 -11.78 3.78 5.86
CA LYS A 55 -12.69 3.64 4.70
C LYS A 55 -11.90 3.53 3.39
N PRO A 56 -12.49 2.91 2.35
CA PRO A 56 -11.95 2.98 0.99
C PRO A 56 -11.76 4.44 0.53
N LEU A 57 -10.71 4.71 -0.24
CA LEU A 57 -10.41 6.08 -0.69
C LEU A 57 -11.54 6.71 -1.50
N TRP A 58 -12.22 5.93 -2.35
CA TRP A 58 -13.35 6.43 -3.12
C TRP A 58 -14.51 6.91 -2.22
N GLN A 59 -14.73 6.23 -1.09
CA GLN A 59 -15.78 6.61 -0.13
C GLN A 59 -15.39 7.90 0.60
N LEU A 60 -14.15 7.99 1.10
CA LEU A 60 -13.62 9.22 1.71
C LEU A 60 -13.74 10.40 0.75
N PHE A 61 -13.48 10.14 -0.54
CA PHE A 61 -13.58 11.14 -1.59
C PHE A 61 -15.02 11.62 -1.75
N SER A 62 -15.97 10.70 -1.86
CA SER A 62 -17.41 10.98 -2.01
C SER A 62 -18.02 11.66 -0.77
N GLU A 63 -17.48 11.40 0.41
CA GLU A 63 -17.88 12.05 1.66
C GLU A 63 -17.29 13.48 1.80
N GLY A 64 -16.45 13.91 0.86
CA GLY A 64 -15.80 15.23 0.87
C GLY A 64 -14.60 15.34 1.80
N PHE A 65 -14.05 14.21 2.25
CA PHE A 65 -12.88 14.18 3.15
C PHE A 65 -11.65 14.88 2.54
N PHE A 66 -11.51 14.83 1.22
CA PHE A 66 -10.38 15.39 0.48
C PHE A 66 -10.66 16.75 -0.18
N THR A 67 -11.79 17.38 0.07
CA THR A 67 -12.08 18.71 -0.50
C THR A 67 -11.27 19.80 0.22
N ASN A 68 -10.74 20.74 -0.55
CA ASN A 68 -9.97 21.87 -0.01
C ASN A 68 -10.84 23.09 0.37
N GLY A 69 -12.15 22.93 0.45
CA GLY A 69 -13.06 24.03 0.74
C GLY A 69 -13.05 25.12 -0.35
N THR A 70 -12.84 24.74 -1.59
CA THR A 70 -12.83 25.67 -2.74
C THR A 70 -14.12 26.49 -2.78
N ASP A 71 -13.99 27.82 -2.73
CA ASP A 71 -15.14 28.72 -2.85
C ASP A 71 -15.61 28.78 -4.31
N LEU A 72 -16.74 28.11 -4.59
CA LEU A 72 -17.34 28.07 -5.93
C LEU A 72 -17.65 29.47 -6.48
N ALA A 73 -17.91 30.46 -5.61
CA ALA A 73 -18.22 31.81 -6.05
C ALA A 73 -17.02 32.52 -6.70
N LYS A 74 -15.80 32.13 -6.32
CA LYS A 74 -14.57 32.71 -6.86
C LYS A 74 -14.06 32.01 -8.12
N LEU A 75 -14.77 30.99 -8.60
CA LEU A 75 -14.35 30.22 -9.76
C LEU A 75 -14.92 30.83 -11.04
N ASP A 76 -14.09 30.77 -12.10
CA ASP A 76 -14.50 31.07 -13.46
C ASP A 76 -15.24 29.86 -14.06
N ILE A 77 -16.51 29.70 -13.68
CA ILE A 77 -17.43 28.66 -14.12
C ILE A 77 -18.81 29.30 -14.37
N ASN A 78 -19.54 28.73 -15.34
CA ASN A 78 -20.89 29.22 -15.64
C ASN A 78 -21.86 28.92 -14.48
N GLN A 79 -23.01 29.57 -14.48
CA GLN A 79 -24.01 29.45 -13.41
C GLN A 79 -24.54 28.02 -13.27
N ILE A 80 -24.78 27.33 -14.40
CA ILE A 80 -25.27 25.94 -14.42
C ILE A 80 -24.27 25.00 -13.74
N ALA A 81 -22.99 25.10 -14.07
CA ALA A 81 -21.94 24.31 -13.43
C ALA A 81 -21.83 24.62 -11.93
N ARG A 82 -21.95 25.89 -11.54
CA ARG A 82 -21.88 26.31 -10.15
C ARG A 82 -23.03 25.73 -9.33
N GLU A 83 -24.26 25.79 -9.81
CA GLU A 83 -25.43 25.21 -9.17
C GLU A 83 -25.31 23.69 -9.05
N TYR A 84 -24.92 23.02 -10.13
CA TYR A 84 -24.74 21.57 -10.13
C TYR A 84 -23.68 21.10 -9.11
N LEU A 85 -22.51 21.76 -9.09
CA LEU A 85 -21.43 21.45 -8.15
C LEU A 85 -21.82 21.73 -6.70
N SER A 86 -22.63 22.75 -6.45
CA SER A 86 -23.11 23.06 -5.10
C SER A 86 -24.08 22.02 -4.54
N GLN A 87 -24.80 21.31 -5.42
CA GLN A 87 -25.80 20.29 -5.06
C GLN A 87 -25.25 18.87 -5.09
N ASN A 88 -24.15 18.61 -5.84
CA ASN A 88 -23.57 17.29 -6.02
C ASN A 88 -22.15 17.20 -5.41
N LYS A 89 -22.06 16.58 -4.23
CA LYS A 89 -20.79 16.44 -3.50
C LYS A 89 -19.72 15.69 -4.29
N ASN A 90 -20.11 14.64 -5.02
CA ASN A 90 -19.16 13.83 -5.81
C ASN A 90 -18.63 14.61 -7.01
N ALA A 91 -19.50 15.36 -7.65
CA ALA A 91 -19.09 16.27 -8.75
C ALA A 91 -18.12 17.33 -8.24
N PHE A 92 -18.41 17.93 -7.08
CA PHE A 92 -17.55 18.92 -6.46
C PHE A 92 -16.19 18.33 -6.06
N ALA A 93 -16.18 17.19 -5.40
CA ALA A 93 -14.95 16.51 -4.99
C ALA A 93 -14.08 16.16 -6.22
N LEU A 94 -14.67 15.62 -7.28
CA LEU A 94 -13.96 15.28 -8.51
C LEU A 94 -13.45 16.52 -9.25
N PHE A 95 -14.23 17.58 -9.25
CA PHE A 95 -13.84 18.87 -9.84
C PHE A 95 -12.65 19.49 -9.10
N ASP A 96 -12.70 19.50 -7.75
CA ASP A 96 -11.61 20.01 -6.91
C ASP A 96 -10.33 19.18 -7.08
N PHE A 97 -10.47 17.88 -7.18
CA PHE A 97 -9.35 16.98 -7.47
C PHE A 97 -8.73 17.21 -8.85
N ALA A 98 -9.56 17.36 -9.89
CA ALA A 98 -9.07 17.58 -11.24
C ALA A 98 -8.30 18.90 -11.40
N ARG A 99 -8.67 19.92 -10.62
CA ARG A 99 -8.06 21.27 -10.63
C ARG A 99 -6.76 21.39 -9.86
N GLN A 100 -6.38 20.39 -9.08
CA GLN A 100 -5.13 20.47 -8.34
C GLN A 100 -3.97 20.78 -9.26
N LYS A 101 -3.08 21.66 -8.81
CA LYS A 101 -1.88 22.01 -9.56
C LYS A 101 -0.78 21.00 -9.23
N ASN A 102 -0.26 20.39 -10.27
CA ASN A 102 1.06 19.77 -10.20
C ASN A 102 2.08 20.79 -10.80
N GLY A 103 3.37 20.57 -10.68
CA GLY A 103 4.39 21.50 -11.19
C GLY A 103 4.25 21.86 -12.70
N ASN A 104 3.39 21.18 -13.45
CA ASN A 104 3.16 21.32 -14.89
C ASN A 104 1.75 21.87 -15.23
N GLY A 105 0.98 22.33 -14.26
CA GLY A 105 -0.37 22.85 -14.47
C GLY A 105 -1.45 22.12 -13.70
N THR A 106 -2.67 22.07 -14.26
CA THR A 106 -3.81 21.36 -13.66
C THR A 106 -3.64 19.85 -13.81
N TYR A 107 -4.03 19.09 -12.79
CA TYR A 107 -3.79 17.65 -12.73
C TYR A 107 -4.50 16.86 -13.82
N ILE A 108 -5.81 17.16 -14.06
CA ILE A 108 -6.61 16.52 -15.12
C ILE A 108 -7.39 17.60 -15.87
N PRO A 109 -6.73 18.36 -16.76
CA PRO A 109 -7.34 19.51 -17.40
C PRO A 109 -8.55 19.16 -18.29
N GLU A 110 -8.58 17.97 -18.89
CA GLU A 110 -9.69 17.50 -19.70
C GLU A 110 -10.95 17.30 -18.84
N LEU A 111 -10.79 16.68 -17.67
CA LEU A 111 -11.89 16.45 -16.74
C LEU A 111 -12.41 17.77 -16.15
N GLU A 112 -11.52 18.70 -15.80
CA GLU A 112 -11.89 20.03 -15.32
C GLU A 112 -12.73 20.76 -16.39
N LYS A 113 -12.27 20.77 -17.64
CA LYS A 113 -12.99 21.42 -18.76
C LYS A 113 -14.37 20.81 -19.00
N LEU A 114 -14.45 19.48 -18.96
CA LEU A 114 -15.71 18.76 -19.19
C LEU A 114 -16.73 19.06 -18.08
N ILE A 115 -16.32 19.04 -16.82
CA ILE A 115 -17.20 19.37 -15.70
C ILE A 115 -17.69 20.82 -15.79
N LYS A 116 -16.83 21.76 -16.21
CA LYS A 116 -17.22 23.16 -16.44
C LYS A 116 -18.23 23.33 -17.56
N ALA A 117 -18.09 22.57 -18.65
CA ALA A 117 -18.92 22.70 -19.83
C ALA A 117 -20.26 21.98 -19.69
N ASN A 118 -20.27 20.76 -19.17
CA ASN A 118 -21.47 19.93 -19.06
C ASN A 118 -21.40 19.02 -17.81
N PRO A 119 -21.61 19.57 -16.60
CA PRO A 119 -21.47 18.83 -15.37
C PRO A 119 -22.45 17.65 -15.22
N ALA A 120 -23.62 17.71 -15.85
CA ALA A 120 -24.63 16.66 -15.75
C ALA A 120 -24.34 15.44 -16.68
N SER A 121 -23.32 15.50 -17.54
CA SER A 121 -23.03 14.41 -18.49
C SER A 121 -22.20 13.28 -17.92
N LEU A 122 -21.71 13.38 -16.68
CA LEU A 122 -20.77 12.44 -16.08
C LEU A 122 -21.41 11.62 -14.98
N ASP A 123 -21.10 10.33 -14.96
CA ASP A 123 -21.33 9.45 -13.81
C ASP A 123 -20.15 9.57 -12.85
N TYR A 124 -20.27 10.50 -11.90
CA TYR A 124 -19.24 10.82 -10.93
C TYR A 124 -18.89 9.66 -10.02
N ASP A 125 -19.87 8.86 -9.61
CA ASP A 125 -19.66 7.72 -8.72
C ASP A 125 -18.82 6.65 -9.40
N THR A 126 -19.14 6.31 -10.63
CA THR A 126 -18.36 5.35 -11.41
C THR A 126 -16.95 5.86 -11.69
N ILE A 127 -16.78 7.15 -12.01
CA ILE A 127 -15.45 7.72 -12.24
C ILE A 127 -14.60 7.67 -10.98
N ILE A 128 -15.14 8.12 -9.84
CA ILE A 128 -14.40 8.13 -8.56
C ILE A 128 -14.02 6.70 -8.16
N LYS A 129 -14.92 5.74 -8.24
CA LYS A 129 -14.62 4.34 -7.96
C LYS A 129 -13.53 3.80 -8.88
N SER A 130 -13.59 4.11 -10.17
CA SER A 130 -12.59 3.68 -11.16
C SER A 130 -11.21 4.30 -10.89
N ILE A 131 -11.14 5.56 -10.48
CA ILE A 131 -9.89 6.22 -10.05
C ILE A 131 -9.22 5.42 -8.92
N PHE A 132 -10.00 4.86 -8.00
CA PHE A 132 -9.51 4.05 -6.87
C PHE A 132 -9.74 2.55 -7.08
N TYR A 133 -9.57 2.08 -8.32
CA TYR A 133 -9.52 0.65 -8.71
C TYR A 133 -10.78 -0.17 -8.39
N ASN A 134 -11.93 0.47 -8.15
CA ASN A 134 -13.20 -0.18 -7.78
C ASN A 134 -13.11 -1.11 -6.56
N VAL A 135 -12.19 -0.88 -5.64
CA VAL A 135 -12.04 -1.70 -4.43
C VAL A 135 -12.89 -1.17 -3.28
N ASN A 136 -13.46 -2.07 -2.46
CA ASN A 136 -14.33 -1.75 -1.34
C ASN A 136 -13.64 -1.91 0.03
N TYR A 137 -12.32 -1.90 0.05
CA TYR A 137 -11.48 -1.94 1.26
C TYR A 137 -10.48 -0.77 1.23
N ALA A 138 -9.92 -0.47 2.38
CA ALA A 138 -8.84 0.50 2.48
C ALA A 138 -7.62 -0.01 1.70
N ASP A 139 -7.25 0.69 0.64
CA ASP A 139 -6.11 0.38 -0.24
C ASP A 139 -5.21 1.61 -0.35
N TYR A 140 -4.06 1.58 0.33
CA TYR A 140 -3.17 2.70 0.49
C TYR A 140 -1.77 2.39 -0.03
N LEU A 141 -1.18 3.29 -0.81
CA LEU A 141 0.19 3.19 -1.26
C LEU A 141 1.08 4.19 -0.54
N MET A 142 2.14 3.68 0.10
CA MET A 142 3.23 4.43 0.71
C MET A 142 4.42 4.47 -0.25
N SER A 143 4.71 5.61 -0.85
CA SER A 143 5.84 5.75 -1.76
C SER A 143 7.04 6.37 -1.06
N LEU A 144 8.06 5.53 -0.83
CA LEU A 144 9.33 5.91 -0.24
C LEU A 144 10.48 5.33 -1.07
N PRO A 145 11.54 6.09 -1.35
CA PRO A 145 12.68 5.60 -2.11
C PRO A 145 13.39 4.43 -1.44
N MET A 146 14.17 3.68 -2.20
CA MET A 146 15.05 2.63 -1.66
C MET A 146 15.96 3.22 -0.58
N GLY A 147 16.22 2.47 0.49
CA GLY A 147 17.02 2.95 1.61
C GLY A 147 16.30 3.89 2.59
N ALA A 148 15.04 4.25 2.35
CA ALA A 148 14.24 5.04 3.30
C ALA A 148 13.74 4.23 4.52
N GLY A 149 13.94 2.91 4.53
CA GLY A 149 13.55 2.05 5.64
C GLY A 149 12.10 1.55 5.57
N LYS A 150 11.61 1.17 4.39
CA LYS A 150 10.25 0.62 4.18
C LYS A 150 9.95 -0.55 5.13
N THR A 151 10.88 -1.48 5.30
CA THR A 151 10.68 -2.66 6.16
C THR A 151 10.53 -2.31 7.65
N PHE A 152 11.26 -1.30 8.13
CA PHE A 152 11.05 -0.75 9.48
C PHE A 152 9.67 -0.12 9.62
N LEU A 153 9.21 0.56 8.57
CA LEU A 153 7.88 1.17 8.54
C LEU A 153 6.77 0.12 8.54
N MET A 154 6.94 -0.99 7.80
CA MET A 154 6.02 -2.15 7.87
C MET A 154 5.92 -2.69 9.28
N ALA A 155 7.06 -2.88 9.96
CA ALA A 155 7.09 -3.35 11.34
C ALA A 155 6.39 -2.36 12.29
N ALA A 156 6.64 -1.06 12.13
CA ALA A 156 5.97 -0.02 12.91
C ALA A 156 4.45 -0.06 12.73
N PHE A 157 3.93 -0.21 11.50
CA PHE A 157 2.50 -0.33 11.25
C PHE A 157 1.89 -1.58 11.89
N ILE A 158 2.59 -2.72 11.83
CA ILE A 158 2.15 -3.96 12.48
C ILE A 158 1.97 -3.73 13.99
N TYR A 159 2.96 -3.17 14.67
CA TYR A 159 2.87 -2.94 16.11
C TYR A 159 1.85 -1.85 16.49
N LEU A 160 1.69 -0.82 15.67
CA LEU A 160 0.68 0.20 15.90
C LEU A 160 -0.74 -0.35 15.73
N ASP A 161 -0.99 -1.15 14.69
CA ASP A 161 -2.29 -1.81 14.53
C ASP A 161 -2.60 -2.75 15.70
N LEU A 162 -1.63 -3.58 16.11
CA LEU A 162 -1.80 -4.47 17.26
C LEU A 162 -2.05 -3.70 18.56
N TYR A 163 -1.38 -2.55 18.74
CA TYR A 163 -1.59 -1.72 19.93
C TYR A 163 -3.01 -1.19 20.02
N PHE A 164 -3.55 -0.63 18.93
CA PHE A 164 -4.92 -0.16 18.90
C PHE A 164 -5.93 -1.32 18.96
N ALA A 165 -5.65 -2.43 18.28
CA ALA A 165 -6.51 -3.62 18.32
C ALA A 165 -6.60 -4.27 19.71
N ASP A 166 -5.50 -4.26 20.49
CA ASP A 166 -5.47 -4.77 21.86
C ASP A 166 -6.22 -3.85 22.84
N ASN A 167 -6.13 -2.53 22.63
CA ASN A 167 -6.81 -1.55 23.48
C ASN A 167 -8.29 -1.32 23.06
N GLU A 168 -8.63 -1.50 21.79
CA GLU A 168 -9.94 -1.28 21.21
C GLU A 168 -10.38 -2.49 20.37
N PRO A 169 -10.63 -3.67 20.96
CA PRO A 169 -10.83 -4.92 20.21
C PRO A 169 -12.05 -4.91 19.28
N ASP A 170 -13.02 -4.05 19.52
CA ASP A 170 -14.21 -3.86 18.67
C ASP A 170 -13.98 -2.91 17.50
N ASN A 171 -12.85 -2.20 17.48
CA ASN A 171 -12.51 -1.25 16.44
C ASN A 171 -11.94 -1.97 15.20
N LYS A 172 -12.77 -2.18 14.19
CA LYS A 172 -12.41 -2.86 12.95
C LYS A 172 -11.44 -2.08 12.05
N ALA A 173 -11.07 -0.86 12.41
CA ALA A 173 -10.11 -0.08 11.65
C ALA A 173 -8.69 -0.66 11.77
N PHE A 174 -8.37 -1.36 12.86
CA PHE A 174 -7.04 -1.88 13.14
C PHE A 174 -6.97 -3.39 12.95
N ALA A 175 -5.87 -3.86 12.35
CA ALA A 175 -5.69 -5.26 12.05
C ALA A 175 -5.14 -6.03 13.26
N HIS A 176 -5.57 -7.30 13.35
CA HIS A 176 -5.07 -8.22 14.35
C HIS A 176 -4.00 -9.16 13.78
N ASN A 177 -3.99 -9.35 12.47
CA ASN A 177 -3.13 -10.30 11.76
C ASN A 177 -2.61 -9.68 10.46
N PHE A 178 -1.47 -10.17 9.98
CA PHE A 178 -0.76 -9.55 8.88
C PHE A 178 -0.25 -10.57 7.86
N LEU A 179 -0.39 -10.25 6.60
CA LEU A 179 0.17 -10.99 5.48
C LEU A 179 1.13 -10.07 4.71
N VAL A 180 2.42 -10.36 4.77
CA VAL A 180 3.45 -9.64 4.03
C VAL A 180 3.72 -10.37 2.73
N LEU A 181 3.38 -9.74 1.62
CA LEU A 181 3.60 -10.24 0.27
C LEU A 181 4.87 -9.63 -0.31
N ILE A 182 5.76 -10.50 -0.77
CA ILE A 182 7.04 -10.13 -1.38
C ILE A 182 7.06 -10.52 -2.85
N PRO A 183 7.70 -9.71 -3.73
CA PRO A 183 7.80 -10.05 -5.14
C PRO A 183 8.66 -11.29 -5.37
N SER A 184 8.35 -12.02 -6.44
CA SER A 184 9.11 -13.17 -6.90
C SER A 184 10.50 -12.78 -7.43
N GLY A 185 11.46 -13.67 -7.29
CA GLY A 185 12.81 -13.50 -7.83
C GLY A 185 13.86 -12.91 -6.88
N LEU A 186 13.44 -12.37 -5.71
CA LEU A 186 14.37 -11.73 -4.76
C LEU A 186 14.62 -12.54 -3.47
N LYS A 187 14.44 -13.88 -3.50
CA LYS A 187 14.49 -14.74 -2.31
C LYS A 187 15.73 -14.54 -1.43
N SER A 188 16.91 -14.39 -2.04
CA SER A 188 18.18 -14.28 -1.29
C SER A 188 18.40 -12.92 -0.62
N SER A 189 17.81 -11.84 -1.17
CA SER A 189 17.96 -10.48 -0.64
C SER A 189 16.83 -10.07 0.32
N ILE A 190 15.68 -10.72 0.23
CA ILE A 190 14.47 -10.33 0.97
C ILE A 190 14.43 -10.98 2.35
N VAL A 191 14.81 -12.24 2.50
CA VAL A 191 14.79 -12.93 3.80
C VAL A 191 15.56 -12.15 4.89
N PRO A 192 16.76 -11.58 4.65
CA PRO A 192 17.42 -10.74 5.64
C PRO A 192 16.65 -9.48 5.99
N SER A 193 15.98 -8.82 5.02
CA SER A 193 15.20 -7.61 5.32
C SER A 193 13.93 -7.92 6.10
N LEU A 194 13.33 -9.09 5.90
CA LEU A 194 12.17 -9.54 6.64
C LEU A 194 12.45 -9.86 8.11
N LYS A 195 13.68 -10.29 8.42
CA LYS A 195 14.14 -10.41 9.82
C LYS A 195 14.10 -9.07 10.56
N THR A 196 14.12 -7.95 9.83
CA THR A 196 13.91 -6.63 10.41
C THR A 196 12.52 -6.51 11.03
N ILE A 197 11.48 -7.12 10.44
CA ILE A 197 10.12 -7.12 11.03
C ILE A 197 10.10 -7.97 12.30
N GLU A 198 10.67 -9.18 12.24
CA GLU A 198 10.75 -10.09 13.39
C GLU A 198 11.54 -9.48 14.56
N ASN A 199 12.69 -8.85 14.25
CA ASN A 199 13.61 -8.28 15.23
C ASN A 199 13.32 -6.84 15.61
N PHE A 200 12.27 -6.21 15.03
CA PHE A 200 11.92 -4.84 15.36
C PHE A 200 11.69 -4.65 16.86
N ASP A 201 12.24 -3.57 17.39
CA ASP A 201 12.00 -3.17 18.78
C ASP A 201 10.75 -2.27 18.85
N PRO A 202 9.63 -2.77 19.36
CA PRO A 202 8.39 -1.99 19.42
C PRO A 202 8.50 -0.78 20.36
N SER A 203 9.49 -0.71 21.24
CA SER A 203 9.72 0.46 22.08
C SER A 203 10.07 1.72 21.29
N TRP A 204 10.41 1.59 20.01
CA TRP A 204 10.61 2.73 19.11
C TRP A 204 9.31 3.48 18.79
N VAL A 205 8.18 2.79 18.85
CA VAL A 205 6.87 3.33 18.47
C VAL A 205 5.81 3.24 19.57
N LEU A 206 6.03 2.44 20.59
CA LEU A 206 5.08 2.20 21.68
C LEU A 206 5.74 2.34 23.05
N PRO A 207 5.05 2.93 24.04
CA PRO A 207 5.55 2.96 25.43
C PRO A 207 5.46 1.59 26.08
N GLU A 208 6.29 1.39 27.13
CA GLU A 208 6.15 0.25 28.03
C GLU A 208 4.92 0.42 28.94
N PRO A 209 4.22 -0.66 29.33
CA PRO A 209 4.55 -2.08 29.07
C PRO A 209 3.99 -2.63 27.75
N SER A 210 3.26 -1.84 26.97
CA SER A 210 2.60 -2.29 25.74
C SER A 210 3.61 -2.84 24.72
N ALA A 211 4.76 -2.18 24.55
CA ALA A 211 5.81 -2.63 23.65
C ALA A 211 6.26 -4.07 23.94
N SER A 212 6.62 -4.34 25.19
CA SER A 212 7.09 -5.68 25.64
C SER A 212 5.99 -6.73 25.55
N ASN A 213 4.74 -6.38 25.87
CA ASN A 213 3.62 -7.32 25.81
C ASN A 213 3.32 -7.73 24.36
N LEU A 214 3.21 -6.78 23.45
CA LEU A 214 2.95 -7.06 22.04
C LEU A 214 4.11 -7.80 21.38
N LYS A 215 5.37 -7.55 21.79
CA LYS A 215 6.52 -8.31 21.30
C LYS A 215 6.41 -9.80 21.64
N LYS A 216 5.88 -10.15 22.82
CA LYS A 216 5.65 -11.54 23.24
C LYS A 216 4.47 -12.20 22.50
N MET A 217 3.47 -11.40 22.10
CA MET A 217 2.27 -11.89 21.42
C MET A 217 2.50 -12.10 19.92
N LEU A 218 3.41 -11.35 19.32
CA LEU A 218 3.69 -11.44 17.89
C LEU A 218 4.34 -12.78 17.53
N LYS A 219 3.79 -13.44 16.51
CA LYS A 219 4.29 -14.68 15.92
C LYS A 219 4.60 -14.48 14.46
N PHE A 220 5.86 -14.67 14.11
CA PHE A 220 6.38 -14.44 12.76
C PHE A 220 6.65 -15.77 12.05
N GLU A 221 6.01 -15.96 10.89
CA GLU A 221 6.11 -17.19 10.10
C GLU A 221 6.44 -16.91 8.63
N VAL A 222 7.55 -17.47 8.15
CA VAL A 222 7.91 -17.44 6.73
C VAL A 222 7.37 -18.67 6.02
N LEU A 223 6.57 -18.48 4.98
CA LEU A 223 5.91 -19.53 4.21
C LEU A 223 6.65 -19.78 2.89
N ASP A 224 7.87 -20.30 2.97
CA ASP A 224 8.73 -20.56 1.82
C ASP A 224 9.01 -22.05 1.55
N GLU A 225 8.49 -22.95 2.38
CA GLU A 225 8.72 -24.37 2.24
C GLU A 225 8.22 -24.90 0.89
N GLN A 226 9.00 -25.81 0.30
CA GLN A 226 8.62 -26.46 -0.95
C GLN A 226 7.66 -27.62 -0.65
N LYS A 227 6.68 -27.83 -1.53
CA LYS A 227 5.84 -29.02 -1.49
C LYS A 227 6.75 -30.24 -1.66
N THR A 228 6.78 -31.13 -0.66
CA THR A 228 7.53 -32.37 -0.79
C THR A 228 6.82 -33.28 -1.76
N ALA A 229 7.45 -33.57 -2.91
CA ALA A 229 6.98 -34.54 -3.89
C ALA A 229 7.11 -35.96 -3.33
N LYS A 230 6.29 -36.34 -2.36
CA LYS A 230 6.16 -37.75 -1.96
C LYS A 230 4.93 -38.36 -2.65
N LYS A 231 5.16 -39.51 -3.32
CA LYS A 231 4.19 -40.37 -4.04
C LYS A 231 3.07 -40.94 -3.16
N SER A 232 2.60 -40.30 -2.15
CA SER A 232 1.42 -40.71 -1.41
C SER A 232 0.33 -39.66 -1.62
N ASN A 233 -0.88 -40.09 -1.90
CA ASN A 233 -2.08 -39.32 -2.23
C ASN A 233 -2.57 -38.31 -1.21
N LYS A 234 -1.68 -37.84 -0.32
CA LYS A 234 -1.88 -36.73 0.64
C LYS A 234 -0.60 -35.89 0.70
N ALA A 235 -0.28 -35.20 -0.39
CA ALA A 235 0.76 -34.18 -0.35
C ALA A 235 0.30 -32.99 0.52
N ARG A 236 0.60 -33.03 1.81
CA ARG A 236 0.29 -31.95 2.73
C ARG A 236 1.19 -30.74 2.38
N ASN A 237 0.58 -29.62 2.08
CA ASN A 237 1.29 -28.36 1.94
C ASN A 237 1.78 -27.91 3.32
N PRO A 238 3.10 -27.92 3.65
CA PRO A 238 3.58 -27.56 4.98
C PRO A 238 3.27 -26.11 5.34
N ASN A 239 3.23 -25.20 4.36
CA ASN A 239 2.85 -23.80 4.58
C ASN A 239 1.37 -23.68 4.99
N ALA A 240 0.48 -24.44 4.35
CA ALA A 240 -0.94 -24.50 4.72
C ALA A 240 -1.13 -25.04 6.14
N GLN A 241 -0.32 -26.00 6.58
CA GLN A 241 -0.37 -26.52 7.94
C GLN A 241 0.01 -25.45 8.99
N LYS A 242 1.03 -24.63 8.70
CA LYS A 242 1.42 -23.52 9.58
C LYS A 242 0.27 -22.52 9.74
N VAL A 243 -0.33 -22.09 8.64
CA VAL A 243 -1.47 -21.15 8.68
C VAL A 243 -2.66 -21.78 9.42
N ASN A 244 -3.00 -23.04 9.13
CA ASN A 244 -4.13 -23.72 9.77
C ASN A 244 -3.92 -23.87 11.30
N ALA A 245 -2.69 -24.07 11.75
CA ALA A 245 -2.37 -24.18 13.18
C ALA A 245 -2.61 -22.88 13.95
N CYS A 246 -2.61 -21.73 13.26
CA CYS A 246 -2.84 -20.43 13.88
C CYS A 246 -4.33 -20.04 13.97
N LEU A 247 -5.21 -20.67 13.18
CA LEU A 247 -6.65 -20.30 13.08
C LEU A 247 -7.42 -20.34 14.42
N PRO A 248 -7.13 -21.23 15.40
CA PRO A 248 -7.88 -21.23 16.65
C PRO A 248 -7.75 -19.95 17.51
N ASN A 249 -6.64 -19.24 17.37
CA ASN A 249 -6.42 -17.98 18.09
C ASN A 249 -5.55 -17.01 17.25
N PRO A 250 -6.13 -16.41 16.22
CA PRO A 250 -5.40 -15.61 15.26
C PRO A 250 -5.27 -14.14 15.71
N PHE A 251 -4.38 -13.88 16.67
CA PHE A 251 -3.97 -12.54 17.06
C PHE A 251 -2.43 -12.43 17.06
N GLY A 252 -1.89 -11.37 16.46
CA GLY A 252 -0.45 -11.12 16.36
C GLY A 252 0.26 -12.02 15.36
N GLN A 253 -0.45 -12.68 14.44
CA GLN A 253 0.16 -13.52 13.41
C GLN A 253 0.72 -12.64 12.29
N VAL A 254 1.97 -12.84 11.91
CA VAL A 254 2.64 -12.18 10.79
C VAL A 254 3.15 -13.26 9.84
N PHE A 255 2.48 -13.43 8.72
CA PHE A 255 2.86 -14.37 7.67
C PHE A 255 3.62 -13.65 6.57
N VAL A 256 4.74 -14.21 6.16
CA VAL A 256 5.50 -13.73 5.00
C VAL A 256 5.47 -14.77 3.90
N VAL A 257 5.03 -14.38 2.73
CA VAL A 257 4.90 -15.28 1.58
C VAL A 257 5.26 -14.57 0.27
N ASN A 258 5.82 -15.31 -0.67
CA ASN A 258 5.98 -14.83 -2.02
C ASN A 258 4.60 -14.67 -2.68
N ALA A 259 4.34 -13.49 -3.26
CA ALA A 259 3.07 -13.16 -3.91
C ALA A 259 2.67 -14.20 -4.98
N GLU A 260 3.63 -14.72 -5.76
CA GLU A 260 3.35 -15.77 -6.75
C GLU A 260 2.74 -17.03 -6.13
N LYS A 261 3.19 -17.47 -4.95
CA LYS A 261 2.64 -18.66 -4.32
C LYS A 261 1.15 -18.55 -4.03
N VAL A 262 0.69 -17.33 -3.75
CA VAL A 262 -0.73 -17.05 -3.51
C VAL A 262 -1.50 -16.84 -4.81
N ILE A 263 -0.83 -16.27 -5.83
CA ILE A 263 -1.41 -15.97 -7.14
C ILE A 263 -1.48 -17.23 -8.02
N LEU A 264 -0.39 -18.00 -8.11
CA LEU A 264 -0.27 -19.15 -9.01
C LEU A 264 -1.16 -20.32 -8.59
N GLU A 265 -1.42 -20.50 -7.31
CA GLU A 265 -2.35 -21.54 -6.84
C GLU A 265 -3.81 -21.29 -7.30
N SER A 266 -4.10 -20.13 -7.91
CA SER A 266 -5.45 -19.74 -8.34
C SER A 266 -5.71 -19.80 -9.86
N PHE A 267 -4.69 -19.99 -10.72
CA PHE A 267 -4.82 -19.68 -12.15
C PHE A 267 -4.40 -20.77 -13.15
N THR A 268 -4.11 -21.98 -12.75
CA THR A 268 -3.89 -23.11 -13.68
C THR A 268 -5.19 -23.76 -14.19
N PHE A 269 -6.33 -23.11 -13.98
CA PHE A 269 -7.61 -23.62 -14.43
C PHE A 269 -8.13 -22.88 -15.66
N ASN A 270 -7.85 -23.40 -16.86
CA ASN A 270 -8.72 -23.21 -18.01
C ASN A 270 -10.03 -23.99 -17.74
N ALA A 271 -11.17 -23.44 -18.17
CA ALA A 271 -12.50 -24.03 -17.96
C ALA A 271 -12.64 -25.53 -18.40
N GLN A 272 -11.73 -25.99 -19.26
CA GLN A 272 -11.63 -27.38 -19.67
C GLN A 272 -10.99 -28.29 -18.59
N THR A 273 -10.11 -27.78 -17.75
CA THR A 273 -9.44 -28.56 -16.69
C THR A 273 -10.32 -28.72 -15.46
N GLU A 274 -11.33 -27.83 -15.25
CA GLU A 274 -12.31 -27.99 -14.16
C GLU A 274 -13.17 -29.24 -14.26
N LEU A 275 -13.36 -29.78 -15.48
CA LEU A 275 -14.15 -30.98 -15.72
C LEU A 275 -13.38 -32.29 -15.46
N GLU A 276 -12.04 -32.23 -15.43
CA GLU A 276 -11.19 -33.42 -15.33
C GLU A 276 -10.60 -33.67 -13.92
N LEU A 277 -10.71 -32.70 -12.99
CA LEU A 277 -10.18 -32.85 -11.64
C LEU A 277 -11.24 -33.36 -10.67
N ASN A 278 -10.87 -34.36 -9.89
CA ASN A 278 -11.67 -34.87 -8.78
C ASN A 278 -11.78 -33.76 -7.68
N GLU A 279 -12.88 -33.75 -6.92
CA GLU A 279 -13.12 -32.76 -5.84
C GLU A 279 -11.98 -32.69 -4.82
N GLU A 280 -11.28 -33.81 -4.55
CA GLU A 280 -10.12 -33.89 -3.67
C GLU A 280 -8.86 -33.18 -4.24
N GLU A 281 -8.70 -33.11 -5.56
CA GLU A 281 -7.59 -32.40 -6.22
C GLU A 281 -7.86 -30.91 -6.31
N LYS A 282 -9.13 -30.49 -6.43
CA LYS A 282 -9.55 -29.09 -6.35
C LYS A 282 -9.30 -28.51 -4.96
N ASP A 283 -9.43 -29.31 -3.90
CA ASP A 283 -9.23 -28.87 -2.51
C ASP A 283 -7.74 -28.66 -2.15
N THR A 284 -6.82 -29.37 -2.79
CA THR A 284 -5.37 -29.29 -2.43
C THR A 284 -4.63 -28.14 -3.10
N THR A 285 -5.12 -27.60 -4.20
CA THR A 285 -4.46 -26.55 -5.00
C THR A 285 -4.65 -25.14 -4.48
N ASN A 286 -5.66 -24.88 -3.66
CA ASN A 286 -6.04 -23.55 -3.16
C ASN A 286 -5.94 -23.38 -1.63
N ASP A 287 -5.25 -24.25 -0.93
CA ASP A 287 -5.24 -24.27 0.54
C ASP A 287 -4.79 -22.93 1.17
N LEU A 288 -3.71 -22.33 0.70
CA LEU A 288 -3.22 -21.08 1.27
C LEU A 288 -4.20 -19.92 1.03
N LYS A 289 -4.71 -19.77 -0.19
CA LYS A 289 -5.69 -18.72 -0.51
C LYS A 289 -6.95 -18.87 0.34
N ARG A 290 -7.46 -20.07 0.47
CA ARG A 290 -8.64 -20.37 1.29
C ARG A 290 -8.39 -20.09 2.78
N LEU A 291 -7.23 -20.51 3.30
CA LEU A 291 -6.86 -20.34 4.71
C LEU A 291 -6.67 -18.86 5.08
N PHE A 292 -6.01 -18.07 4.24
CA PHE A 292 -5.91 -16.62 4.45
C PHE A 292 -7.29 -15.94 4.45
N GLY A 293 -8.23 -16.42 3.64
CA GLY A 293 -9.62 -15.96 3.68
C GLY A 293 -10.37 -16.27 4.99
N GLN A 294 -9.82 -17.10 5.88
CA GLN A 294 -10.41 -17.44 7.18
C GLN A 294 -9.77 -16.65 8.35
N ILE A 295 -8.66 -15.95 8.10
CA ILE A 295 -7.99 -15.16 9.15
C ILE A 295 -8.75 -13.85 9.34
N PRO A 296 -9.32 -13.60 10.52
CA PRO A 296 -10.06 -12.37 10.76
C PRO A 296 -9.11 -11.16 10.90
N ASN A 297 -9.64 -9.98 10.61
CA ASN A 297 -8.96 -8.70 10.77
C ASN A 297 -7.53 -8.72 10.19
N LEU A 298 -7.43 -9.17 8.93
CA LEU A 298 -6.16 -9.34 8.22
C LEU A 298 -5.78 -8.05 7.48
N SER A 299 -4.59 -7.52 7.74
CA SER A 299 -3.95 -6.49 6.91
C SER A 299 -2.93 -7.10 5.97
N ILE A 300 -2.92 -6.66 4.72
CA ILE A 300 -2.02 -7.14 3.67
C ILE A 300 -1.00 -6.04 3.38
N LEU A 301 0.28 -6.36 3.57
CA LEU A 301 1.39 -5.48 3.25
C LEU A 301 2.10 -6.02 1.99
N ILE A 302 2.24 -5.19 0.96
CA ILE A 302 2.80 -5.59 -0.34
C ILE A 302 4.05 -4.76 -0.58
N ASP A 303 5.21 -5.42 -0.62
CA ASP A 303 6.47 -4.74 -0.94
C ASP A 303 6.67 -4.66 -2.46
N GLU A 304 7.20 -3.52 -2.92
CA GLU A 304 7.54 -3.22 -4.31
C GLU A 304 6.37 -3.44 -5.31
N VAL A 305 5.22 -2.83 -5.02
CA VAL A 305 3.96 -2.97 -5.81
C VAL A 305 4.13 -2.69 -7.31
N HIS A 306 5.13 -1.89 -7.70
CA HIS A 306 5.31 -1.45 -9.09
C HIS A 306 5.85 -2.53 -10.06
N HIS A 307 6.28 -3.69 -9.55
CA HIS A 307 6.84 -4.76 -10.40
C HIS A 307 5.79 -5.66 -11.07
N ALA A 308 4.51 -5.44 -10.84
CA ALA A 308 3.48 -6.43 -11.11
C ALA A 308 2.28 -5.93 -11.94
N ALA A 309 2.48 -5.29 -13.10
CA ALA A 309 1.33 -4.82 -13.90
C ALA A 309 0.35 -5.95 -14.32
N THR A 310 0.82 -7.16 -14.62
CA THR A 310 -0.02 -8.35 -14.87
C THR A 310 -0.34 -9.12 -13.60
N ASP A 311 0.58 -9.17 -12.64
CA ASP A 311 0.40 -9.81 -11.36
C ASP A 311 -0.48 -8.98 -10.42
N ASP A 312 -0.53 -7.65 -10.58
CA ASP A 312 -1.45 -6.76 -9.86
C ASP A 312 -2.91 -7.13 -10.07
N ILE A 313 -3.32 -7.48 -11.28
CA ILE A 313 -4.70 -7.90 -11.56
C ILE A 313 -5.01 -9.19 -10.81
N LYS A 314 -4.10 -10.17 -10.85
CA LYS A 314 -4.26 -11.45 -10.17
C LYS A 314 -4.20 -11.30 -8.65
N LEU A 315 -3.31 -10.45 -8.15
CA LEU A 315 -3.21 -10.14 -6.74
C LEU A 315 -4.47 -9.44 -6.24
N ARG A 316 -4.99 -8.45 -6.98
CA ARG A 316 -6.27 -7.80 -6.66
C ARG A 316 -7.43 -8.80 -6.63
N GLN A 317 -7.47 -9.77 -7.54
CA GLN A 317 -8.48 -10.84 -7.52
C GLN A 317 -8.38 -11.69 -6.25
N ALA A 318 -7.16 -12.03 -5.80
CA ALA A 318 -6.96 -12.76 -4.55
C ALA A 318 -7.42 -11.93 -3.33
N VAL A 319 -7.05 -10.64 -3.28
CA VAL A 319 -7.48 -9.73 -2.22
C VAL A 319 -8.99 -9.52 -2.21
N ASN A 320 -9.62 -9.35 -3.39
CA ASN A 320 -11.08 -9.23 -3.51
C ASN A 320 -11.79 -10.50 -3.01
N TYR A 321 -11.23 -11.67 -3.30
CA TYR A 321 -11.75 -12.93 -2.74
C TYR A 321 -11.68 -12.94 -1.21
N TRP A 322 -10.55 -12.55 -0.61
CA TRP A 322 -10.43 -12.48 0.85
C TRP A 322 -11.36 -11.41 1.45
N HIS A 323 -11.48 -10.27 0.78
CA HIS A 323 -12.40 -9.22 1.20
C HIS A 323 -13.86 -9.70 1.18
N SER A 324 -14.26 -10.49 0.17
CA SER A 324 -15.61 -11.07 0.10
C SER A 324 -15.95 -12.01 1.26
N LYS A 325 -14.93 -12.51 1.98
CA LYS A 325 -15.08 -13.26 3.23
C LYS A 325 -15.22 -12.37 4.47
N GLY A 326 -15.11 -11.05 4.31
CA GLY A 326 -15.27 -10.08 5.39
C GLY A 326 -14.07 -9.93 6.32
N ASN A 327 -12.89 -10.43 5.95
CA ASN A 327 -11.75 -10.54 6.85
C ASN A 327 -10.63 -9.52 6.59
N ILE A 328 -10.68 -8.77 5.49
CA ILE A 328 -9.64 -7.78 5.17
C ILE A 328 -9.91 -6.45 5.86
N THR A 329 -8.92 -5.99 6.61
CA THR A 329 -8.92 -4.67 7.24
C THR A 329 -8.33 -3.60 6.31
N THR A 330 -7.09 -3.82 5.83
CA THR A 330 -6.37 -2.84 5.01
C THR A 330 -5.43 -3.54 4.06
N VAL A 331 -5.21 -2.94 2.89
CA VAL A 331 -4.12 -3.27 1.97
C VAL A 331 -3.15 -2.11 1.94
N LEU A 332 -1.88 -2.38 2.22
CA LEU A 332 -0.81 -1.40 2.25
C LEU A 332 0.25 -1.76 1.21
N GLY A 333 0.31 -1.00 0.14
CA GLY A 333 1.38 -1.09 -0.85
C GLY A 333 2.58 -0.23 -0.46
N PHE A 334 3.79 -0.72 -0.75
CA PHE A 334 5.03 0.03 -0.62
C PHE A 334 5.74 0.06 -1.97
N SER A 335 6.23 1.23 -2.38
CA SER A 335 6.93 1.39 -3.65
C SER A 335 8.00 2.46 -3.56
N GLY A 336 9.08 2.29 -4.30
CA GLY A 336 10.08 3.35 -4.51
C GLY A 336 9.65 4.38 -5.55
N THR A 337 8.73 4.01 -6.44
CA THR A 337 8.26 4.81 -7.57
C THR A 337 6.75 4.70 -7.73
N PRO A 338 5.98 5.79 -7.51
CA PRO A 338 4.52 5.76 -7.62
C PRO A 338 4.04 6.03 -9.05
N TYR A 339 4.82 5.64 -10.05
CA TYR A 339 4.53 5.90 -11.45
C TYR A 339 4.19 4.59 -12.17
N LEU A 340 3.21 4.66 -13.02
CA LEU A 340 2.82 3.56 -13.90
C LEU A 340 3.78 3.48 -15.10
N GLN A 341 4.11 2.28 -15.54
CA GLN A 341 4.92 2.07 -16.75
C GLN A 341 4.20 2.56 -18.02
N SER A 342 2.88 2.44 -18.04
CA SER A 342 2.00 2.98 -19.07
C SER A 342 0.83 3.69 -18.40
N ALA A 343 0.36 4.79 -18.99
CA ALA A 343 -0.79 5.50 -18.46
C ALA A 343 -2.04 4.60 -18.41
N GLU A 344 -2.66 4.50 -17.24
CA GLU A 344 -3.97 3.87 -17.11
C GLU A 344 -5.06 4.75 -17.72
N LYS A 345 -6.05 4.09 -18.32
CA LYS A 345 -7.18 4.74 -18.99
C LYS A 345 -8.45 4.48 -18.20
N ILE A 346 -9.09 5.53 -17.75
CA ILE A 346 -10.39 5.47 -17.11
C ILE A 346 -11.44 5.96 -18.10
N LYS A 347 -12.39 5.09 -18.42
CA LYS A 347 -13.54 5.43 -19.27
C LYS A 347 -14.65 6.02 -18.42
N ALA A 348 -15.21 7.13 -18.88
CA ALA A 348 -16.34 7.81 -18.28
C ALA A 348 -17.35 8.17 -19.38
N GLY A 349 -18.26 7.25 -19.72
CA GLY A 349 -19.13 7.35 -20.89
C GLY A 349 -18.29 7.37 -22.17
N ASP A 350 -18.45 8.41 -22.96
CA ASP A 350 -17.71 8.62 -24.22
C ASP A 350 -16.31 9.23 -24.02
N TYR A 351 -15.92 9.49 -22.78
CA TYR A 351 -14.65 10.13 -22.45
C TYR A 351 -13.65 9.13 -21.89
N GLU A 352 -12.36 9.37 -22.16
CA GLU A 352 -11.25 8.59 -21.66
C GLU A 352 -10.23 9.52 -20.99
N PHE A 353 -9.93 9.29 -19.70
CA PHE A 353 -8.92 10.01 -18.95
C PHE A 353 -7.68 9.15 -18.74
N LYS A 354 -6.49 9.75 -18.82
CA LYS A 354 -5.21 9.04 -18.66
C LYS A 354 -4.54 9.46 -17.37
N PHE A 355 -4.12 8.45 -16.59
CA PHE A 355 -3.37 8.62 -15.35
C PHE A 355 -2.01 7.95 -15.50
N SER A 356 -0.93 8.68 -15.24
CA SER A 356 0.45 8.17 -15.26
C SER A 356 1.00 7.86 -13.87
N GLN A 357 0.20 8.10 -12.84
CA GLN A 357 0.58 7.87 -11.46
C GLN A 357 -0.43 6.95 -10.77
N ILE A 358 0.08 6.19 -9.81
CA ILE A 358 -0.75 5.31 -8.96
C ILE A 358 -1.62 6.20 -8.07
N THR A 359 -2.94 6.14 -8.27
CA THR A 359 -3.89 7.11 -7.71
C THR A 359 -4.14 6.94 -6.22
N ASN A 360 -3.99 5.72 -5.66
CA ASN A 360 -4.11 5.43 -4.24
C ASN A 360 -2.82 5.76 -3.43
N THR A 361 -1.90 6.55 -4.00
CA THR A 361 -0.72 7.03 -3.29
C THR A 361 -1.12 8.04 -2.22
N VAL A 362 -1.12 7.61 -0.97
CA VAL A 362 -1.50 8.42 0.20
C VAL A 362 -0.32 9.15 0.83
N TYR A 363 0.89 8.60 0.70
CA TYR A 363 2.13 9.22 1.13
C TYR A 363 3.19 9.12 0.04
N TYR A 364 3.90 10.21 -0.21
CA TYR A 364 4.97 10.28 -1.20
C TYR A 364 6.15 11.08 -0.69
N TYR A 365 7.32 10.46 -0.65
CA TYR A 365 8.57 11.13 -0.34
C TYR A 365 9.50 11.12 -1.56
N PRO A 366 9.80 12.29 -2.17
CA PRO A 366 10.60 12.37 -3.39
C PRO A 366 12.03 11.87 -3.22
N LEU A 367 12.54 11.10 -4.19
CA LEU A 367 13.94 10.63 -4.21
C LEU A 367 14.93 11.80 -4.12
N ILE A 368 14.66 12.91 -4.81
CA ILE A 368 15.51 14.09 -4.78
C ILE A 368 15.66 14.69 -3.38
N THR A 369 14.60 14.63 -2.58
CA THR A 369 14.63 15.07 -1.19
C THR A 369 15.42 14.08 -0.32
N ALA A 370 15.27 12.78 -0.56
CA ALA A 370 16.01 11.74 0.16
C ALA A 370 17.52 11.83 -0.10
N VAL A 371 17.92 12.04 -1.34
CA VAL A 371 19.34 12.23 -1.74
C VAL A 371 19.95 13.45 -1.02
N LYS A 372 19.17 14.53 -0.83
CA LYS A 372 19.66 15.71 -0.10
C LYS A 372 19.75 15.52 1.41
N LYS A 373 18.97 14.61 1.98
CA LYS A 373 18.85 14.46 3.45
C LYS A 373 19.60 13.25 4.01
N PHE A 374 19.45 12.08 3.43
CA PHE A 374 19.97 10.83 4.03
C PHE A 374 20.48 9.79 3.03
N LEU A 375 20.18 9.88 1.75
CA LEU A 375 20.78 9.03 0.74
C LEU A 375 22.07 9.67 0.22
N LYS A 376 23.06 8.83 -0.12
CA LYS A 376 24.27 9.30 -0.77
C LYS A 376 23.94 9.86 -2.16
N THR A 377 24.57 10.97 -2.50
CA THR A 377 24.46 11.54 -3.85
C THR A 377 25.11 10.56 -4.85
N PRO A 378 24.38 10.10 -5.87
CA PRO A 378 24.97 9.22 -6.87
C PRO A 378 26.05 9.95 -7.66
N THR A 379 27.19 9.31 -7.88
CA THR A 379 28.21 9.81 -8.81
C THR A 379 27.87 9.26 -10.18
N ILE A 380 27.53 10.13 -11.13
CA ILE A 380 27.26 9.75 -12.52
C ILE A 380 28.55 9.92 -13.29
N ARG A 381 28.99 8.86 -13.95
CA ARG A 381 30.13 8.89 -14.89
C ARG A 381 29.64 8.40 -16.25
N THR A 382 30.02 9.11 -17.29
CA THR A 382 29.72 8.72 -18.66
C THR A 382 30.82 7.80 -19.18
N GLY A 383 30.41 6.72 -19.84
CA GLY A 383 31.29 5.77 -20.51
C GLY A 383 31.34 6.01 -22.02
N GLU A 384 31.36 7.27 -22.47
CA GLU A 384 31.43 7.58 -23.90
C GLU A 384 32.64 6.86 -24.57
N GLY A 385 32.35 6.15 -25.64
CA GLY A 385 33.34 5.39 -26.39
C GLY A 385 33.77 4.04 -25.78
N LEU A 386 33.17 3.63 -24.66
CA LEU A 386 33.46 2.36 -24.01
C LEU A 386 32.38 1.32 -24.32
N ASP A 387 32.79 0.06 -24.53
CA ASP A 387 31.85 -1.06 -24.58
C ASP A 387 31.32 -1.42 -23.19
N ARG A 388 30.27 -2.28 -23.13
CA ARG A 388 29.63 -2.69 -21.89
C ARG A 388 30.60 -3.27 -20.85
N PHE A 389 31.55 -4.09 -21.28
CA PHE A 389 32.52 -4.74 -20.40
C PHE A 389 33.46 -3.73 -19.76
N SER A 390 33.94 -2.79 -20.56
CA SER A 390 34.87 -1.72 -20.15
C SER A 390 34.17 -0.77 -19.17
N ILE A 391 32.89 -0.48 -19.36
CA ILE A 391 32.07 0.33 -18.41
C ILE A 391 31.97 -0.38 -17.06
N ILE A 392 31.64 -1.68 -17.04
CA ILE A 392 31.51 -2.47 -15.81
C ILE A 392 32.84 -2.54 -15.08
N LYS A 393 33.94 -2.85 -15.82
CA LYS A 393 35.30 -2.94 -15.27
C LYS A 393 35.70 -1.62 -14.60
N LYS A 394 35.49 -0.50 -15.29
CA LYS A 394 35.83 0.83 -14.78
C LYS A 394 34.95 1.19 -13.56
N GLY A 395 33.67 0.77 -13.55
CA GLY A 395 32.77 0.94 -12.39
C GLY A 395 33.29 0.17 -11.17
N ILE A 396 33.78 -1.04 -11.33
CA ILE A 396 34.38 -1.85 -10.25
C ILE A 396 35.68 -1.22 -9.75
N GLU A 397 36.58 -0.79 -10.66
CA GLU A 397 37.83 -0.13 -10.31
C GLU A 397 37.58 1.19 -9.55
N ASP A 398 36.62 1.98 -9.97
CA ASP A 398 36.19 3.22 -9.30
C ASP A 398 35.60 2.93 -7.92
N PHE A 399 34.79 1.88 -7.79
CA PHE A 399 34.23 1.45 -6.51
C PHE A 399 35.35 1.00 -5.55
N ASP A 400 36.24 0.14 -5.99
CA ASP A 400 37.37 -0.33 -5.20
C ASP A 400 38.27 0.82 -4.74
N SER A 401 38.57 1.78 -5.64
CA SER A 401 39.38 2.93 -5.28
C SER A 401 38.78 3.83 -4.22
N GLN A 402 37.44 3.95 -4.21
CA GLN A 402 36.74 4.81 -3.27
C GLN A 402 36.41 4.15 -1.90
N TYR A 403 36.26 2.83 -1.87
CA TYR A 403 35.73 2.10 -0.73
C TYR A 403 36.64 1.03 -0.13
N LYS A 404 37.75 0.61 -0.83
CA LYS A 404 38.66 -0.46 -0.37
C LYS A 404 39.31 -0.21 0.99
N ASN A 405 39.29 1.03 1.47
CA ASN A 405 39.87 1.43 2.77
C ASN A 405 38.80 1.94 3.77
N LYS A 406 37.50 1.71 3.51
CA LYS A 406 36.40 2.22 4.34
C LYS A 406 35.48 1.13 4.90
N VAL A 407 35.88 -0.15 4.77
CA VAL A 407 35.20 -1.30 5.38
C VAL A 407 36.03 -1.80 6.52
#